data_e2fd4f69cc0ae2fc93d525a0933c2832
#
_entry.id   e2fd4f69cc0ae2fc93d525a0933c2832
#
_cell.length_a   1.000
_cell.length_b   1.000
_cell.length_c   1.000
_cell.angle_alpha   90.00
_cell.angle_beta   90.00
_cell.angle_gamma   90.00
#
_symmetry.space_group_name_H-M   'P 1'
#
loop_
_entity.id
_entity.type
_entity.pdbx_description
1 polymer ?
#
loop_
_entity_poly.entity_id
_entity_poly.type
_entity_poly.pdbx_seq_one_letter_code
_entity_poly.pdbx_strand_id
1 'polypeptide(L)'
;MNDKKICFIVCVNNDMYIDECVYYIRNLEIPSEYEIDIITVQDAGSMTSGYNAAMQESDAKYKIYIHQDVFLTKRDMIYDILRIFKDSSIGMIGLIGTQKLPDDGCMWHGKRVGRIYTNNILSSKEFIASEDNEKPYMQVEAVDGLF
;
A
#
# COMPACT_ATOMS: atom_id res chain seq x y z
N MET A 1 3.98 9.65 -18.40
CA MET A 1 3.67 9.47 -16.96
C MET A 1 2.85 10.66 -16.50
N ASN A 2 1.65 10.42 -15.96
CA ASN A 2 0.74 11.46 -15.48
C ASN A 2 0.99 11.69 -13.97
N ASP A 3 1.47 12.88 -13.59
CA ASP A 3 1.86 13.22 -12.22
C ASP A 3 0.66 13.59 -11.32
N LYS A 4 -0.55 13.68 -11.90
CA LYS A 4 -1.83 13.90 -11.22
C LYS A 4 -2.71 12.64 -11.16
N LYS A 5 -2.17 11.49 -11.51
CA LYS A 5 -2.89 10.22 -11.53
C LYS A 5 -2.36 9.27 -10.48
N ILE A 6 -3.28 8.66 -9.75
CA ILE A 6 -3.03 7.61 -8.77
C ILE A 6 -3.71 6.34 -9.27
N CYS A 7 -2.96 5.26 -9.41
CA CYS A 7 -3.48 3.98 -9.86
C CYS A 7 -3.42 2.96 -8.75
N PHE A 8 -4.57 2.43 -8.36
CA PHE A 8 -4.67 1.26 -7.50
C PHE A 8 -4.58 0.00 -8.32
N ILE A 9 -3.70 -0.90 -7.97
CA ILE A 9 -3.46 -2.17 -8.65
C ILE A 9 -3.80 -3.31 -7.68
N VAL A 10 -4.81 -4.09 -8.01
CA VAL A 10 -5.34 -5.16 -7.17
C VAL A 10 -5.23 -6.49 -7.89
N CYS A 11 -4.44 -7.43 -7.38
CA CYS A 11 -4.47 -8.81 -7.87
C CYS A 11 -5.64 -9.57 -7.22
N VAL A 12 -6.45 -10.19 -8.08
CA VAL A 12 -7.73 -10.82 -7.69
C VAL A 12 -7.64 -12.32 -7.94
N ASN A 13 -7.93 -13.12 -6.91
CA ASN A 13 -8.09 -14.56 -7.01
C ASN A 13 -9.41 -15.04 -6.37
N ASN A 14 -10.19 -14.13 -5.78
CA ASN A 14 -11.47 -14.41 -5.16
C ASN A 14 -12.39 -13.19 -5.29
N ASP A 15 -13.47 -13.34 -6.05
CA ASP A 15 -14.41 -12.24 -6.34
C ASP A 15 -15.19 -11.76 -5.10
N MET A 16 -15.21 -12.54 -4.01
CA MET A 16 -15.95 -12.17 -2.80
C MET A 16 -15.43 -10.89 -2.14
N TYR A 17 -14.12 -10.64 -2.20
CA TYR A 17 -13.50 -9.51 -1.49
C TYR A 17 -13.27 -8.29 -2.37
N ILE A 18 -13.20 -8.45 -3.69
CA ILE A 18 -12.83 -7.36 -4.58
C ILE A 18 -13.84 -6.20 -4.58
N ASP A 19 -15.13 -6.50 -4.52
CA ASP A 19 -16.17 -5.46 -4.52
C ASP A 19 -16.07 -4.58 -3.28
N GLU A 20 -15.79 -5.18 -2.12
CA GLU A 20 -15.60 -4.45 -0.87
C GLU A 20 -14.30 -3.63 -0.90
N CYS A 21 -13.20 -4.21 -1.37
CA CYS A 21 -11.93 -3.49 -1.55
C CYS A 21 -12.11 -2.26 -2.44
N VAL A 22 -12.73 -2.42 -3.61
CA VAL A 22 -13.02 -1.32 -4.55
C VAL A 22 -13.96 -0.28 -3.94
N TYR A 23 -14.94 -0.71 -3.15
CA TYR A 23 -15.81 0.21 -2.42
C TYR A 23 -15.00 1.12 -1.48
N TYR A 24 -14.06 0.57 -0.69
CA TYR A 24 -13.18 1.38 0.17
C TYR A 24 -12.29 2.32 -0.63
N ILE A 25 -11.71 1.88 -1.74
CA ILE A 25 -10.90 2.74 -2.61
C ILE A 25 -11.72 3.91 -3.15
N ARG A 26 -12.93 3.67 -3.64
CA ARG A 26 -13.81 4.71 -4.22
C ARG A 26 -14.34 5.71 -3.18
N ASN A 27 -14.29 5.38 -1.90
CA ASN A 27 -14.70 6.25 -0.81
C ASN A 27 -13.53 7.04 -0.19
N LEU A 28 -12.32 6.93 -0.74
CA LEU A 28 -11.20 7.77 -0.31
C LEU A 28 -11.43 9.24 -0.69
N GLU A 29 -10.92 10.11 0.13
CA GLU A 29 -10.88 11.55 -0.13
C GLU A 29 -9.65 11.84 -1.01
N ILE A 30 -9.91 12.39 -2.19
CA ILE A 30 -8.88 12.64 -3.19
C ILE A 30 -8.77 14.15 -3.41
N PRO A 31 -7.54 14.73 -3.42
CA PRO A 31 -7.38 16.12 -3.81
C PRO A 31 -7.96 16.37 -5.21
N SER A 32 -8.66 17.48 -5.38
CA SER A 32 -9.45 17.77 -6.61
C SER A 32 -8.63 17.79 -7.89
N GLU A 33 -7.34 18.02 -7.79
CA GLU A 33 -6.42 18.01 -8.92
C GLU A 33 -5.89 16.62 -9.31
N TYR A 34 -6.26 15.57 -8.53
CA TYR A 34 -5.86 14.18 -8.81
C TYR A 34 -7.03 13.35 -9.31
N GLU A 35 -6.73 12.39 -10.16
CA GLU A 35 -7.65 11.35 -10.62
C GLU A 35 -7.23 9.97 -10.11
N ILE A 36 -8.22 9.12 -9.87
CA ILE A 36 -7.99 7.72 -9.49
C ILE A 36 -8.28 6.81 -10.67
N ASP A 37 -7.40 5.84 -10.86
CA ASP A 37 -7.59 4.68 -11.71
C ASP A 37 -7.51 3.40 -10.88
N ILE A 38 -8.24 2.35 -11.26
CA ILE A 38 -8.22 1.05 -10.58
C ILE A 38 -8.04 -0.03 -11.64
N ILE A 39 -6.94 -0.76 -11.53
CA ILE A 39 -6.65 -1.92 -12.37
C ILE A 39 -6.78 -3.18 -11.52
N THR A 40 -7.69 -4.07 -11.90
CA THR A 40 -7.82 -5.40 -11.32
C THR A 40 -7.15 -6.42 -12.23
N VAL A 41 -6.28 -7.25 -11.68
CA VAL A 41 -5.57 -8.29 -12.40
C VAL A 41 -6.11 -9.65 -11.97
N GLN A 42 -6.76 -10.35 -12.90
CA GLN A 42 -7.27 -11.70 -12.70
C GLN A 42 -6.37 -12.73 -13.39
N ASP A 43 -6.39 -13.95 -12.92
CA ASP A 43 -5.70 -15.10 -13.53
C ASP A 43 -4.19 -14.91 -13.75
N ALA A 44 -3.56 -14.07 -12.93
CA ALA A 44 -2.11 -13.90 -12.98
C ALA A 44 -1.38 -15.18 -12.55
N GLY A 45 -0.34 -15.58 -13.29
CA GLY A 45 0.48 -16.74 -12.95
C GLY A 45 1.20 -16.60 -11.59
N SER A 46 1.40 -15.36 -11.13
CA SER A 46 1.84 -14.99 -9.78
C SER A 46 1.42 -13.54 -9.49
N MET A 47 1.33 -13.19 -8.21
CA MET A 47 1.07 -11.80 -7.80
C MET A 47 2.10 -10.82 -8.38
N THR A 48 3.38 -11.20 -8.38
CA THR A 48 4.45 -10.38 -8.95
C THR A 48 4.29 -10.15 -10.45
N SER A 49 3.93 -11.20 -11.22
CA SER A 49 3.71 -11.05 -12.66
C SER A 49 2.51 -10.16 -12.96
N GLY A 50 1.44 -10.29 -12.19
CA GLY A 50 0.25 -9.45 -12.32
C GLY A 50 0.54 -7.97 -12.01
N TYR A 51 1.21 -7.70 -10.90
CA TYR A 51 1.60 -6.32 -10.55
C TYR A 51 2.54 -5.70 -11.58
N ASN A 52 3.51 -6.45 -12.10
CA ASN A 52 4.43 -5.94 -13.12
C ASN A 52 3.72 -5.60 -14.43
N ALA A 53 2.78 -6.44 -14.88
CA ALA A 53 1.99 -6.18 -16.07
C ALA A 53 1.15 -4.90 -15.92
N ALA A 54 0.38 -4.80 -14.84
CA ALA A 54 -0.46 -3.63 -14.56
C ALA A 54 0.37 -2.34 -14.35
N MET A 55 1.55 -2.44 -13.75
CA MET A 55 2.47 -1.32 -13.60
C MET A 55 2.88 -0.73 -14.95
N GLN A 56 3.08 -1.55 -15.96
CA GLN A 56 3.46 -1.12 -17.31
C GLN A 56 2.30 -0.52 -18.09
N GLU A 57 1.08 -0.98 -17.84
CA GLU A 57 -0.12 -0.46 -18.51
C GLU A 57 -0.52 0.93 -17.98
N SER A 58 -0.27 1.22 -16.71
CA SER A 58 -0.66 2.48 -16.11
C SER A 58 0.36 3.58 -16.36
N ASP A 59 -0.09 4.72 -16.87
CA ASP A 59 0.70 5.94 -16.99
C ASP A 59 0.77 6.77 -15.70
N ALA A 60 0.08 6.34 -14.62
CA ALA A 60 0.06 7.02 -13.35
C ALA A 60 1.46 7.13 -12.72
N LYS A 61 1.75 8.29 -12.14
CA LYS A 61 2.99 8.48 -11.36
C LYS A 61 2.97 7.70 -10.07
N TYR A 62 1.84 7.73 -9.36
CA TYR A 62 1.66 7.05 -8.08
C TYR A 62 0.93 5.74 -8.30
N LYS A 63 1.53 4.63 -7.89
CA LYS A 63 0.96 3.30 -8.01
C LYS A 63 0.84 2.68 -6.64
N ILE A 64 -0.34 2.25 -6.27
CA ILE A 64 -0.67 1.64 -4.99
C ILE A 64 -1.03 0.18 -5.25
N TYR A 65 -0.17 -0.73 -4.77
CA TYR A 65 -0.36 -2.17 -4.89
C TYR A 65 -1.06 -2.67 -3.63
N ILE A 66 -2.21 -3.27 -3.77
CA ILE A 66 -3.05 -3.66 -2.65
C ILE A 66 -3.62 -5.06 -2.85
N HIS A 67 -3.72 -5.83 -1.77
CA HIS A 67 -4.42 -7.11 -1.79
C HIS A 67 -5.93 -6.91 -1.80
N GLN A 68 -6.66 -7.82 -2.45
CA GLN A 68 -8.12 -7.74 -2.59
C GLN A 68 -8.89 -7.77 -1.26
N ASP A 69 -8.29 -8.26 -0.19
CA ASP A 69 -8.84 -8.40 1.16
C ASP A 69 -8.32 -7.33 2.15
N VAL A 70 -7.71 -6.28 1.63
CA VAL A 70 -7.26 -5.11 2.40
C VAL A 70 -8.24 -3.97 2.20
N PHE A 71 -8.76 -3.44 3.30
CA PHE A 71 -9.76 -2.38 3.31
C PHE A 71 -9.17 -1.08 3.89
N LEU A 72 -9.15 -0.05 3.08
CA LEU A 72 -8.56 1.25 3.41
C LEU A 72 -9.54 2.07 4.24
N THR A 73 -9.42 2.04 5.56
CA THR A 73 -10.36 2.70 6.48
C THR A 73 -10.05 4.16 6.72
N LYS A 74 -8.80 4.60 6.50
CA LYS A 74 -8.41 6.02 6.61
C LYS A 74 -8.72 6.74 5.31
N ARG A 75 -9.81 7.49 5.28
CA ARG A 75 -10.33 8.12 4.06
C ARG A 75 -9.39 9.18 3.46
N ASP A 76 -8.67 9.91 4.29
CA ASP A 76 -7.74 10.99 3.89
C ASP A 76 -6.29 10.51 3.68
N MET A 77 -6.06 9.20 3.57
CA MET A 77 -4.72 8.62 3.46
C MET A 77 -3.92 9.12 2.24
N ILE A 78 -4.62 9.47 1.14
CA ILE A 78 -3.98 9.98 -0.07
C ILE A 78 -3.25 11.29 0.20
N TYR A 79 -3.80 12.16 1.04
CA TYR A 79 -3.12 13.39 1.44
C TYR A 79 -1.81 13.12 2.19
N ASP A 80 -1.78 12.08 3.04
CA ASP A 80 -0.56 11.68 3.75
C ASP A 80 0.49 11.12 2.79
N ILE A 81 0.09 10.24 1.89
CA ILE A 81 0.99 9.66 0.87
C ILE A 81 1.63 10.78 0.03
N LEU A 82 0.80 11.69 -0.50
CA LEU A 82 1.28 12.80 -1.32
C LEU A 82 2.18 13.76 -0.53
N ARG A 83 1.90 13.96 0.77
CA ARG A 83 2.75 14.75 1.66
C ARG A 83 4.12 14.12 1.85
N ILE A 84 4.18 12.80 2.05
CA ILE A 84 5.44 12.06 2.20
C ILE A 84 6.27 12.11 0.91
N PHE A 85 5.64 11.91 -0.25
CA PHE A 85 6.31 11.97 -1.55
C PHE A 85 6.75 13.39 -2.00
N LYS A 86 6.49 14.44 -1.19
CA LYS A 86 7.16 15.74 -1.39
C LYS A 86 8.67 15.65 -1.14
N ASP A 87 9.10 14.71 -0.32
CA ASP A 87 10.51 14.34 -0.18
C ASP A 87 10.91 13.46 -1.37
N SER A 88 11.64 14.03 -2.31
CA SER A 88 12.05 13.33 -3.55
C SER A 88 13.05 12.19 -3.31
N SER A 89 13.59 12.04 -2.11
CA SER A 89 14.44 10.90 -1.75
C SER A 89 13.64 9.63 -1.47
N ILE A 90 12.31 9.75 -1.27
CA ILE A 90 11.41 8.63 -0.99
C ILE A 90 10.85 8.08 -2.31
N GLY A 91 11.23 6.86 -2.65
CA GLY A 91 10.75 6.18 -3.86
C GLY A 91 9.64 5.16 -3.59
N MET A 92 9.49 4.70 -2.36
CA MET A 92 8.50 3.68 -1.98
C MET A 92 8.04 3.88 -0.54
N ILE A 93 6.76 3.62 -0.30
CA ILE A 93 6.13 3.65 1.03
C ILE A 93 5.44 2.30 1.24
N GLY A 94 5.53 1.75 2.46
CA GLY A 94 4.75 0.60 2.90
C GLY A 94 4.15 0.86 4.26
N LEU A 95 3.05 0.18 4.60
CA LEU A 95 2.38 0.31 5.90
C LEU A 95 3.08 -0.51 6.99
N ILE A 96 3.77 -1.58 6.60
CA ILE A 96 4.54 -2.45 7.49
C ILE A 96 5.89 -2.71 6.85
N GLY A 97 6.92 -2.70 7.68
CA GLY A 97 8.27 -3.01 7.24
C GLY A 97 9.12 -3.58 8.35
N THR A 98 10.37 -3.87 8.04
CA THR A 98 11.39 -4.21 9.04
C THR A 98 12.59 -3.29 8.91
N GLN A 99 13.07 -2.80 10.07
CA GLN A 99 14.23 -1.90 10.10
C GLN A 99 15.48 -2.56 9.55
N LYS A 100 15.64 -3.86 9.81
CA LYS A 100 16.72 -4.67 9.28
C LYS A 100 16.17 -6.01 8.79
N LEU A 101 16.44 -6.33 7.54
CA LEU A 101 16.04 -7.60 6.96
C LEU A 101 16.90 -8.73 7.57
N PRO A 102 16.28 -9.76 8.16
CA PRO A 102 17.01 -10.94 8.63
C PRO A 102 17.73 -11.69 7.52
N ASP A 103 18.76 -12.46 7.88
CA ASP A 103 19.59 -13.20 6.93
C ASP A 103 18.81 -14.27 6.13
N ASP A 104 17.67 -14.72 6.65
CA ASP A 104 16.76 -15.64 5.95
C ASP A 104 15.85 -14.96 4.93
N GLY A 105 15.93 -13.62 4.81
CA GLY A 105 15.13 -12.82 3.89
C GLY A 105 13.66 -12.65 4.30
N CYS A 106 13.25 -13.15 5.46
CA CYS A 106 11.87 -13.04 5.94
C CYS A 106 11.71 -11.83 6.85
N MET A 107 11.09 -10.75 6.34
CA MET A 107 10.89 -9.52 7.14
C MET A 107 10.08 -9.77 8.43
N TRP A 108 9.23 -10.80 8.45
CA TRP A 108 8.40 -11.13 9.61
C TRP A 108 9.20 -11.66 10.81
N HIS A 109 10.44 -12.09 10.59
CA HIS A 109 11.36 -12.50 11.65
C HIS A 109 12.17 -11.33 12.21
N GLY A 110 12.14 -10.17 11.55
CA GLY A 110 12.85 -8.96 11.97
C GLY A 110 12.08 -8.07 12.94
N LYS A 111 12.72 -6.97 13.34
CA LYS A 111 12.08 -5.90 14.13
C LYS A 111 11.14 -5.11 13.24
N ARG A 112 9.85 -5.34 13.39
CA ARG A 112 8.79 -4.80 12.54
C ARG A 112 8.37 -3.40 12.97
N VAL A 113 7.97 -2.60 11.98
CA VAL A 113 7.44 -1.24 12.13
C VAL A 113 6.11 -1.16 11.37
N GLY A 114 5.15 -0.47 11.92
CA GLY A 114 3.83 -0.25 11.33
C GLY A 114 2.69 -0.76 12.19
N ARG A 115 1.47 -0.68 11.65
CA ARG A 115 0.26 -1.15 12.33
C ARG A 115 -0.69 -1.77 11.33
N ILE A 116 -1.24 -2.93 11.66
CA ILE A 116 -2.35 -3.56 10.94
C ILE A 116 -3.49 -3.90 11.89
N TYR A 117 -4.71 -3.85 11.34
CA TYR A 117 -5.89 -4.42 11.97
C TYR A 117 -6.20 -5.73 11.26
N THR A 118 -6.43 -6.81 12.02
CA THR A 118 -6.80 -8.10 11.47
C THR A 118 -8.30 -8.34 11.70
N ASN A 119 -8.85 -9.36 11.08
CA ASN A 119 -10.27 -9.77 11.23
C ASN A 119 -10.71 -10.06 12.68
N ASN A 120 -9.79 -10.15 13.63
CA ASN A 120 -10.15 -10.13 15.03
C ASN A 120 -10.22 -8.66 15.48
N ILE A 121 -11.45 -8.12 15.53
CA ILE A 121 -11.78 -6.72 15.87
C ILE A 121 -11.10 -6.21 17.16
N LEU A 122 -10.70 -7.12 18.05
CA LEU A 122 -10.04 -6.78 19.31
C LEU A 122 -8.51 -6.88 19.26
N SER A 123 -7.92 -7.31 18.14
CA SER A 123 -6.47 -7.42 17.99
C SER A 123 -5.92 -6.50 16.90
N SER A 124 -5.55 -5.28 17.27
CA SER A 124 -4.59 -4.54 16.48
C SER A 124 -3.18 -5.05 16.80
N LYS A 125 -2.40 -5.40 15.78
CA LYS A 125 -0.96 -5.63 15.98
C LYS A 125 -0.25 -4.30 15.71
N GLU A 126 0.16 -3.66 16.78
CA GLU A 126 1.05 -2.51 16.71
C GLU A 126 2.49 -3.01 16.74
N PHE A 127 3.25 -2.64 15.71
CA PHE A 127 4.68 -2.82 15.68
C PHE A 127 5.30 -1.44 15.97
N ILE A 128 6.48 -1.41 16.54
CA ILE A 128 7.14 -0.20 17.05
C ILE A 128 6.81 1.02 16.21
N ALA A 129 6.12 1.98 16.83
CA ALA A 129 5.90 3.29 16.22
C ALA A 129 7.25 4.04 16.11
N SER A 130 7.37 4.91 15.13
CA SER A 130 8.47 5.87 15.06
C SER A 130 8.53 6.67 16.37
N GLU A 131 9.68 6.71 17.02
CA GLU A 131 9.89 7.55 18.22
C GLU A 131 9.92 9.04 17.87
N ASP A 132 10.06 9.37 16.58
CA ASP A 132 10.09 10.72 16.07
C ASP A 132 8.69 11.17 15.64
N ASN A 133 8.04 11.93 16.52
CA ASN A 133 6.72 12.52 16.25
C ASN A 133 6.75 13.57 15.12
N GLU A 134 7.92 14.03 14.68
CA GLU A 134 8.06 15.00 13.60
C GLU A 134 8.06 14.34 12.21
N LYS A 135 8.44 13.05 12.12
CA LYS A 135 8.44 12.29 10.87
C LYS A 135 7.41 11.16 10.93
N PRO A 136 6.36 11.22 10.10
CA PRO A 136 5.31 10.19 10.07
C PRO A 136 5.77 8.89 9.39
N TYR A 137 7.04 8.72 9.10
CA TYR A 137 7.62 7.56 8.42
C TYR A 137 8.99 7.21 8.99
N MET A 138 9.40 5.97 8.81
CA MET A 138 10.70 5.45 9.21
C MET A 138 11.33 4.74 8.01
N GLN A 139 12.63 4.93 7.81
CA GLN A 139 13.37 4.16 6.81
C GLN A 139 13.51 2.70 7.27
N VAL A 140 13.23 1.78 6.35
CA VAL A 140 13.27 0.34 6.56
C VAL A 140 14.01 -0.34 5.42
N GLU A 141 14.52 -1.56 5.64
CA GLU A 141 15.20 -2.34 4.59
C GLU A 141 14.22 -3.16 3.74
N ALA A 142 13.04 -3.48 4.30
CA ALA A 142 11.98 -4.16 3.57
C ALA A 142 10.61 -3.71 4.04
N VAL A 143 9.65 -3.72 3.12
CA VAL A 143 8.22 -3.49 3.36
C VAL A 143 7.43 -4.73 2.98
N ASP A 144 6.27 -4.92 3.63
CA ASP A 144 5.34 -5.97 3.24
C ASP A 144 4.50 -5.53 2.04
N GLY A 145 4.16 -6.48 1.19
CA GLY A 145 3.33 -6.26 0.01
C GLY A 145 1.83 -6.12 0.29
N LEU A 146 1.44 -5.74 1.50
CA LEU A 146 0.04 -5.47 1.85
C LEU A 146 -0.48 -4.18 1.18
N PHE A 147 0.46 -3.30 0.78
CA PHE A 147 0.12 -1.99 0.28
C PHE A 147 1.20 -1.49 -0.68
#